data_59ce334af8c61f44b6d91778444888fa
#
_entry.id   59ce334af8c61f44b6d91778444888fa
#
_cell.length_a   1.000
_cell.length_b   1.000
_cell.length_c   1.000
_cell.angle_alpha   90.00
_cell.angle_beta   90.00
_cell.angle_gamma   90.00
#
_symmetry.space_group_name_H-M   'P 1'
#
loop_
_entity.id
_entity.type
_entity.pdbx_description
1 polymer ?
#
loop_
_entity_poly.entity_id
_entity_poly.type
_entity_poly.pdbx_seq_one_letter_code
_entity_poly.pdbx_strand_id
1 'polypeptide(L)'
;NVLRTRIDRFGVVSPNIQRLETAGRILVELPGVKEPERVRKLLQGSANLEFWETYKLPEIYQQLVAADNVLATILSKEASADSVATDNVEKIADAADANVSEADSLLAELGQDKKDTEANQSMEEFAKQHPLFALLQISQYNGQLSPGSTVGIAQAKDMEKISEYLNMKQVKEVLPRNLALKWGVKAIDDKEQFFELYALKVTNRDGSPALGGDVVTDANADFMQQAGRSEQMVNMVMNAEGSKAWARLTKENIGRQIAIVLDEMVYSAPNVNDEITGGRSQITGHFTPEEAKDLANVLKSGKMAASVHIVQEDVVGPSLGQEAINAGVISFVLALVLLMVYMCAFYGLIPGLIADGALV
;
A
#
# COMPACT_ATOMS: atom_id res chain seq x y z
N ASN A 1 14.55 18.84 -6.43
CA ASN A 1 13.43 19.34 -7.26
C ASN A 1 12.16 18.50 -7.09
N VAL A 2 12.19 17.15 -7.19
CA VAL A 2 11.01 16.29 -7.07
C VAL A 2 10.27 16.49 -5.74
N LEU A 3 10.98 16.46 -4.59
CA LEU A 3 10.38 16.72 -3.27
C LEU A 3 9.66 18.07 -3.21
N ARG A 4 10.27 19.14 -3.73
CA ARG A 4 9.65 20.45 -3.77
C ARG A 4 8.36 20.42 -4.57
N THR A 5 8.40 19.84 -5.78
CA THR A 5 7.22 19.71 -6.64
C THR A 5 6.09 18.91 -5.97
N ARG A 6 6.41 17.87 -5.19
CA ARG A 6 5.42 17.12 -4.42
C ARG A 6 4.78 17.97 -3.34
N ILE A 7 5.59 18.66 -2.54
CA ILE A 7 5.12 19.47 -1.41
C ILE A 7 4.27 20.64 -1.92
N ASP A 8 4.72 21.33 -2.98
CA ASP A 8 3.98 22.46 -3.57
C ASP A 8 2.59 22.04 -4.07
N ARG A 9 2.45 20.82 -4.62
CA ARG A 9 1.16 20.26 -5.09
C ARG A 9 0.23 19.84 -3.97
N PHE A 10 0.78 19.62 -2.77
CA PHE A 10 0.00 19.29 -1.57
C PHE A 10 -0.74 20.48 -0.98
N GLY A 11 -0.45 21.68 -1.47
CA GLY A 11 -1.06 22.90 -0.98
C GLY A 11 -0.51 23.36 0.36
N VAL A 12 0.67 22.89 0.74
CA VAL A 12 1.41 23.44 1.89
C VAL A 12 1.92 24.82 1.53
N VAL A 13 1.52 25.80 2.30
CA VAL A 13 1.89 27.21 2.06
C VAL A 13 3.32 27.42 2.53
N SER A 14 4.21 27.84 1.61
CA SER A 14 5.59 28.24 1.90
C SER A 14 6.44 27.15 2.59
N PRO A 15 6.65 25.99 1.97
CA PRO A 15 7.52 24.97 2.53
C PRO A 15 8.98 25.43 2.54
N ASN A 16 9.68 25.20 3.63
CA ASN A 16 11.12 25.46 3.70
C ASN A 16 11.88 24.13 3.51
N ILE A 17 12.73 24.09 2.48
CA ILE A 17 13.52 22.89 2.13
C ILE A 17 14.99 23.28 2.08
N GLN A 18 15.77 22.81 3.03
CA GLN A 18 17.19 23.10 3.16
C GLN A 18 18.03 21.84 3.12
N ARG A 19 19.17 21.88 2.44
CA ARG A 19 20.18 20.82 2.54
C ARG A 19 21.02 21.08 3.79
N LEU A 20 21.16 20.05 4.61
CA LEU A 20 22.04 20.11 5.76
C LEU A 20 23.51 19.90 5.35
N GLU A 21 24.43 20.36 6.16
CA GLU A 21 25.88 20.17 5.93
C GLU A 21 26.26 18.68 5.90
N THR A 22 25.52 17.85 6.64
CA THR A 22 25.69 16.39 6.60
C THR A 22 25.19 15.87 5.25
N ALA A 23 26.08 15.22 4.51
CA ALA A 23 25.78 14.68 3.18
C ALA A 23 24.56 13.74 3.22
N GLY A 24 23.63 13.95 2.26
CA GLY A 24 22.44 13.13 2.12
C GLY A 24 21.28 13.51 3.05
N ARG A 25 21.38 14.54 3.89
CA ARG A 25 20.28 15.00 4.75
C ARG A 25 19.65 16.29 4.24
N ILE A 26 18.32 16.34 4.37
CA ILE A 26 17.49 17.48 3.96
C ILE A 26 16.57 17.79 5.13
N LEU A 27 16.49 19.06 5.53
CA LEU A 27 15.50 19.57 6.47
C LEU A 27 14.29 20.04 5.66
N VAL A 28 13.11 19.60 6.05
CA VAL A 28 11.84 19.97 5.44
C VAL A 28 10.91 20.49 6.52
N GLU A 29 10.54 21.75 6.45
CA GLU A 29 9.60 22.39 7.37
C GLU A 29 8.30 22.68 6.60
N LEU A 30 7.19 22.19 7.13
CA LEU A 30 5.88 22.24 6.50
C LEU A 30 4.87 22.93 7.41
N PRO A 31 4.76 24.26 7.36
CA PRO A 31 3.82 24.97 8.20
C PRO A 31 2.36 24.69 7.79
N GLY A 32 1.48 24.53 8.78
CA GLY A 32 0.04 24.44 8.58
C GLY A 32 -0.46 23.10 8.02
N VAL A 33 0.32 22.03 8.12
CA VAL A 33 -0.10 20.69 7.73
C VAL A 33 -1.21 20.20 8.66
N LYS A 34 -2.36 19.84 8.10
CA LYS A 34 -3.51 19.28 8.83
C LYS A 34 -3.41 17.78 9.05
N GLU A 35 -2.75 17.06 8.12
CA GLU A 35 -2.67 15.60 8.08
C GLU A 35 -1.19 15.16 7.98
N PRO A 36 -0.43 15.14 9.08
CA PRO A 36 1.01 14.83 9.04
C PRO A 36 1.28 13.41 8.53
N GLU A 37 0.46 12.43 8.87
CA GLU A 37 0.60 11.04 8.41
C GLU A 37 0.52 10.91 6.89
N ARG A 38 -0.39 11.64 6.27
CA ARG A 38 -0.55 11.64 4.82
C ARG A 38 0.66 12.25 4.12
N VAL A 39 1.17 13.36 4.66
CA VAL A 39 2.39 14.00 4.16
C VAL A 39 3.61 13.10 4.33
N ARG A 40 3.71 12.40 5.46
CA ARG A 40 4.78 11.42 5.72
C ARG A 40 4.80 10.34 4.64
N LYS A 41 3.67 9.69 4.38
CA LYS A 41 3.53 8.66 3.32
C LYS A 41 3.98 9.18 1.95
N LEU A 42 3.65 10.41 1.63
CA LEU A 42 4.01 11.02 0.35
C LEU A 42 5.47 11.42 0.21
N LEU A 43 6.09 11.87 1.30
CA LEU A 43 7.52 12.20 1.30
C LEU A 43 8.38 10.94 1.26
N GLN A 44 7.96 9.87 1.91
CA GLN A 44 8.66 8.58 1.91
C GLN A 44 8.44 7.77 0.64
N GLY A 45 7.28 7.92 0.01
CA GLY A 45 6.96 7.21 -1.24
C GLY A 45 7.98 7.52 -2.34
N SER A 46 8.62 6.50 -2.89
CA SER A 46 9.58 6.65 -3.99
C SER A 46 8.89 7.08 -5.29
N ALA A 47 7.57 6.85 -5.37
CA ALA A 47 6.75 6.95 -6.56
C ALA A 47 7.29 6.11 -7.73
N ASN A 48 7.80 4.95 -7.39
CA ASN A 48 8.25 3.99 -8.38
C ASN A 48 7.03 3.28 -8.96
N LEU A 49 6.46 3.89 -10.00
CA LEU A 49 5.36 3.29 -10.75
C LEU A 49 5.89 2.22 -11.67
N GLU A 50 5.25 1.09 -11.70
CA GLU A 50 5.61 -0.08 -12.46
C GLU A 50 4.38 -0.74 -13.06
N PHE A 51 4.48 -1.18 -14.32
CA PHE A 51 3.45 -1.98 -14.99
C PHE A 51 3.97 -3.39 -15.20
N TRP A 52 3.26 -4.36 -14.62
CA TRP A 52 3.65 -5.76 -14.62
C TRP A 52 2.62 -6.60 -15.37
N GLU A 53 3.10 -7.51 -16.18
CA GLU A 53 2.27 -8.62 -16.63
C GLU A 53 1.86 -9.49 -15.43
N THR A 54 0.76 -10.22 -15.57
CA THR A 54 0.27 -11.07 -14.49
C THR A 54 0.12 -12.52 -14.93
N TYR A 55 0.24 -13.42 -13.97
CA TYR A 55 -0.23 -14.79 -14.11
C TYR A 55 -1.72 -14.87 -13.77
N LYS A 56 -2.45 -15.73 -14.42
CA LYS A 56 -3.78 -16.16 -13.96
C LYS A 56 -3.59 -17.19 -12.85
N LEU A 57 -4.43 -17.15 -11.83
CA LEU A 57 -4.33 -18.09 -10.71
C LEU A 57 -4.30 -19.57 -11.16
N PRO A 58 -5.14 -20.04 -12.11
CA PRO A 58 -5.06 -21.43 -12.58
C PRO A 58 -3.71 -21.82 -13.18
N GLU A 59 -2.94 -20.87 -13.71
CA GLU A 59 -1.63 -21.15 -14.34
C GLU A 59 -0.55 -21.49 -13.29
N ILE A 60 -0.69 -21.03 -12.05
CA ILE A 60 0.31 -21.19 -10.97
C ILE A 60 -0.22 -21.99 -9.77
N TYR A 61 -1.49 -22.41 -9.79
CA TYR A 61 -2.11 -23.05 -8.63
C TYR A 61 -1.41 -24.35 -8.20
N GLN A 62 -1.02 -25.19 -9.17
CA GLN A 62 -0.30 -26.43 -8.86
C GLN A 62 1.05 -26.18 -8.20
N GLN A 63 1.77 -25.13 -8.63
CA GLN A 63 3.04 -24.75 -8.00
C GLN A 63 2.84 -24.18 -6.59
N LEU A 64 1.70 -23.51 -6.33
CA LEU A 64 1.34 -23.06 -4.98
C LEU A 64 1.03 -24.25 -4.06
N VAL A 65 0.33 -25.27 -4.56
CA VAL A 65 0.10 -26.52 -3.80
C VAL A 65 1.41 -27.25 -3.52
N ALA A 66 2.29 -27.33 -4.50
CA ALA A 66 3.62 -27.91 -4.28
C ALA A 66 4.44 -27.11 -3.25
N ALA A 67 4.35 -25.79 -3.27
CA ALA A 67 4.99 -24.90 -2.30
C ALA A 67 4.43 -25.11 -0.88
N ASP A 68 3.14 -25.29 -0.73
CA ASP A 68 2.48 -25.59 0.53
C ASP A 68 2.96 -26.95 1.11
N ASN A 69 3.04 -27.99 0.29
CA ASN A 69 3.55 -29.32 0.68
C ASN A 69 5.03 -29.25 1.14
N VAL A 70 5.84 -28.47 0.45
CA VAL A 70 7.24 -28.23 0.88
C VAL A 70 7.30 -27.54 2.23
N LEU A 71 6.46 -26.51 2.45
CA LEU A 71 6.35 -25.81 3.72
C LEU A 71 5.91 -26.75 4.85
N ALA A 72 4.89 -27.58 4.63
CA ALA A 72 4.45 -28.58 5.60
C ALA A 72 5.60 -29.53 6.00
N THR A 73 6.42 -29.93 5.03
CA THR A 73 7.59 -30.78 5.29
C THR A 73 8.68 -30.06 6.09
N ILE A 74 8.92 -28.79 5.83
CA ILE A 74 9.93 -27.98 6.54
C ILE A 74 9.48 -27.77 7.98
N LEU A 75 8.25 -27.29 8.19
CA LEU A 75 7.69 -27.00 9.51
C LEU A 75 7.55 -28.25 10.37
N SER A 76 7.20 -29.41 9.78
CA SER A 76 7.17 -30.68 10.51
C SER A 76 8.55 -31.15 10.96
N LYS A 77 9.60 -30.89 10.17
CA LYS A 77 10.99 -31.16 10.53
C LYS A 77 11.50 -30.23 11.63
N GLU A 78 11.18 -28.95 11.57
CA GLU A 78 11.52 -27.98 12.62
C GLU A 78 10.83 -28.33 13.94
N ALA A 79 9.55 -28.69 13.91
CA ALA A 79 8.83 -29.17 15.09
C ALA A 79 9.39 -30.50 15.64
N SER A 80 10.01 -31.32 14.78
CA SER A 80 10.67 -32.57 15.16
C SER A 80 12.13 -32.38 15.57
N ALA A 81 12.77 -31.28 15.19
CA ALA A 81 14.18 -31.00 15.52
C ALA A 81 14.37 -30.45 16.93
N ASP A 82 13.31 -30.02 17.60
CA ASP A 82 13.29 -29.83 19.07
C ASP A 82 13.29 -31.18 19.81
N SER A 83 13.16 -32.32 19.10
CA SER A 83 13.37 -33.67 19.58
C SER A 83 14.16 -34.49 18.56
N VAL A 84 15.52 -34.54 18.73
CA VAL A 84 16.49 -35.47 18.12
C VAL A 84 16.85 -35.27 16.63
N ALA A 85 18.13 -35.03 16.44
CA ALA A 85 18.83 -34.96 15.14
C ALA A 85 18.82 -36.27 14.33
N THR A 86 18.93 -36.11 13.03
CA THR A 86 19.58 -36.88 11.95
C THR A 86 18.72 -37.50 10.85
N ASP A 87 19.20 -37.15 9.64
CA ASP A 87 19.18 -37.85 8.34
C ASP A 87 17.86 -38.11 7.58
N ASN A 88 17.68 -37.36 6.51
CA ASN A 88 17.56 -37.87 5.13
C ASN A 88 17.01 -36.80 4.16
N VAL A 89 17.94 -36.20 3.41
CA VAL A 89 17.62 -35.25 2.33
C VAL A 89 18.02 -35.90 0.99
N GLU A 90 17.25 -36.88 0.55
CA GLU A 90 17.42 -37.38 -0.84
C GLU A 90 16.17 -38.17 -1.31
N LYS A 91 15.04 -37.49 -1.55
CA LYS A 91 13.93 -38.08 -2.34
C LYS A 91 12.71 -37.15 -2.48
N ILE A 92 12.89 -35.93 -2.96
CA ILE A 92 11.73 -35.02 -3.16
C ILE A 92 11.59 -34.52 -4.61
N ALA A 93 12.48 -34.94 -5.51
CA ALA A 93 12.45 -34.46 -6.90
C ALA A 93 11.47 -35.18 -7.85
N ASP A 94 10.89 -36.31 -7.46
CA ASP A 94 10.05 -37.15 -8.35
C ASP A 94 8.53 -37.10 -8.08
N ALA A 95 8.04 -36.21 -7.23
CA ALA A 95 6.62 -36.15 -6.84
C ALA A 95 5.75 -35.16 -7.67
N ALA A 96 6.27 -34.59 -8.76
CA ALA A 96 5.55 -33.58 -9.51
C ALA A 96 4.41 -34.10 -10.41
N ASP A 97 4.31 -35.42 -10.61
CA ASP A 97 3.35 -36.02 -11.59
C ASP A 97 2.11 -36.71 -10.97
N ALA A 98 1.98 -36.72 -9.62
CA ALA A 98 0.89 -37.45 -8.97
C ALA A 98 -0.29 -36.59 -8.45
N ASN A 99 -0.26 -35.28 -8.59
CA ASN A 99 -1.10 -34.36 -7.79
C ASN A 99 -2.31 -33.69 -8.45
N VAL A 100 -2.83 -34.19 -9.55
CA VAL A 100 -4.11 -33.63 -10.12
C VAL A 100 -5.32 -33.97 -9.23
N SER A 101 -5.27 -35.10 -8.51
CA SER A 101 -6.35 -35.56 -7.63
C SER A 101 -6.39 -34.83 -6.26
N GLU A 102 -5.23 -34.40 -5.75
CA GLU A 102 -5.14 -33.70 -4.46
C GLU A 102 -5.55 -32.21 -4.57
N ALA A 103 -5.23 -31.57 -5.71
CA ALA A 103 -5.61 -30.20 -5.94
C ALA A 103 -7.13 -29.98 -6.02
N ASP A 104 -7.85 -30.91 -6.65
CA ASP A 104 -9.32 -30.86 -6.73
C ASP A 104 -9.98 -31.20 -5.36
N SER A 105 -9.35 -32.05 -4.57
CA SER A 105 -9.81 -32.37 -3.21
C SER A 105 -9.64 -31.20 -2.26
N LEU A 106 -8.51 -30.49 -2.35
CA LEU A 106 -8.23 -29.27 -1.57
C LEU A 106 -9.20 -28.12 -1.90
N LEU A 107 -9.57 -27.95 -3.17
CA LEU A 107 -10.56 -26.96 -3.59
C LEU A 107 -11.94 -27.23 -2.97
N ALA A 108 -12.32 -28.49 -2.86
CA ALA A 108 -13.59 -28.90 -2.25
C ALA A 108 -13.60 -28.69 -0.73
N GLU A 109 -12.47 -28.83 -0.06
CA GLU A 109 -12.31 -28.66 1.39
C GLU A 109 -12.23 -27.19 1.79
N LEU A 110 -11.58 -26.35 0.99
CA LEU A 110 -11.50 -24.89 1.19
C LEU A 110 -12.85 -24.17 1.02
N GLY A 111 -13.82 -24.78 0.32
CA GLY A 111 -15.16 -24.22 0.06
C GLY A 111 -16.25 -24.56 1.08
N GLN A 112 -15.96 -25.30 2.15
CA GLN A 112 -16.97 -25.69 3.13
C GLN A 112 -16.89 -24.87 4.42
N ASP A 113 -17.88 -23.97 4.61
CA ASP A 113 -18.20 -23.38 5.91
C ASP A 113 -18.67 -24.47 6.89
N LYS A 114 -17.81 -24.98 7.75
CA LYS A 114 -18.17 -25.89 8.84
C LYS A 114 -18.44 -25.12 10.12
N LYS A 115 -19.65 -25.31 10.64
CA LYS A 115 -20.12 -24.78 11.93
C LYS A 115 -19.56 -25.57 13.11
N ASP A 116 -19.00 -24.82 14.03
CA ASP A 116 -18.89 -24.97 15.50
C ASP A 116 -18.52 -26.32 16.17
N THR A 117 -17.45 -26.29 16.97
CA THR A 117 -16.97 -27.11 18.06
C THR A 117 -16.11 -28.37 17.80
N GLU A 118 -16.22 -29.06 16.68
CA GLU A 118 -15.19 -30.00 16.19
C GLU A 118 -14.13 -29.31 15.33
N ALA A 119 -14.37 -28.04 15.03
CA ALA A 119 -13.61 -27.22 14.07
C ALA A 119 -12.17 -26.87 14.53
N ASN A 120 -11.90 -26.77 15.84
CA ASN A 120 -10.58 -26.34 16.30
C ASN A 120 -9.50 -27.42 16.11
N GLN A 121 -9.82 -28.69 16.35
CA GLN A 121 -8.86 -29.76 16.12
C GLN A 121 -8.63 -30.01 14.62
N SER A 122 -9.69 -29.93 13.82
CA SER A 122 -9.57 -30.05 12.36
C SER A 122 -8.83 -28.85 11.72
N MET A 123 -8.97 -27.64 12.29
CA MET A 123 -8.20 -26.47 11.82
C MET A 123 -6.71 -26.55 12.16
N GLU A 124 -6.35 -27.07 13.33
CA GLU A 124 -4.95 -27.28 13.69
C GLU A 124 -4.29 -28.38 12.83
N GLU A 125 -5.02 -29.46 12.54
CA GLU A 125 -4.55 -30.50 11.64
C GLU A 125 -4.42 -29.99 10.21
N PHE A 126 -5.39 -29.22 9.71
CA PHE A 126 -5.33 -28.56 8.42
C PHE A 126 -4.13 -27.59 8.33
N ALA A 127 -3.91 -26.77 9.36
CA ALA A 127 -2.78 -25.84 9.42
C ALA A 127 -1.41 -26.54 9.45
N LYS A 128 -1.32 -27.77 9.96
CA LYS A 128 -0.10 -28.58 9.91
C LYS A 128 0.13 -29.18 8.53
N GLN A 129 -0.94 -29.59 7.85
CA GLN A 129 -0.87 -30.19 6.51
C GLN A 129 -0.75 -29.11 5.42
N HIS A 130 -1.40 -27.96 5.60
CA HIS A 130 -1.50 -26.87 4.62
C HIS A 130 -1.16 -25.51 5.26
N PRO A 131 0.10 -25.30 5.68
CA PRO A 131 0.49 -24.10 6.42
C PRO A 131 0.34 -22.80 5.64
N LEU A 132 0.48 -22.84 4.31
CA LEU A 132 0.26 -21.68 3.47
C LEU A 132 -1.23 -21.38 3.33
N PHE A 133 -2.05 -22.40 3.01
CA PHE A 133 -3.48 -22.23 2.76
C PHE A 133 -4.30 -22.02 4.02
N ALA A 134 -3.76 -22.35 5.19
CA ALA A 134 -4.36 -21.99 6.46
C ALA A 134 -4.31 -20.47 6.74
N LEU A 135 -3.34 -19.77 6.18
CA LEU A 135 -3.16 -18.31 6.31
C LEU A 135 -3.65 -17.54 5.08
N LEU A 136 -3.50 -18.12 3.89
CA LEU A 136 -3.86 -17.54 2.61
C LEU A 136 -5.10 -18.22 2.04
N GLN A 137 -6.24 -17.55 2.11
CA GLN A 137 -7.48 -18.03 1.50
C GLN A 137 -7.40 -17.84 -0.02
N ILE A 138 -7.40 -18.94 -0.76
CA ILE A 138 -7.32 -18.93 -2.23
C ILE A 138 -8.53 -18.26 -2.84
N SER A 139 -8.30 -17.41 -3.85
CA SER A 139 -9.35 -16.66 -4.55
C SER A 139 -10.19 -17.60 -5.43
N GLN A 140 -11.48 -17.72 -5.11
CA GLN A 140 -12.44 -18.55 -5.83
C GLN A 140 -13.59 -17.72 -6.38
N TYR A 141 -14.08 -18.11 -7.53
CA TYR A 141 -15.27 -17.55 -8.16
C TYR A 141 -16.22 -18.68 -8.59
N ASN A 142 -17.43 -18.70 -8.05
CA ASN A 142 -18.41 -19.78 -8.29
C ASN A 142 -17.88 -21.21 -8.01
N GLY A 143 -17.06 -21.38 -6.96
CA GLY A 143 -16.48 -22.68 -6.61
C GLY A 143 -15.34 -23.16 -7.50
N GLN A 144 -14.85 -22.30 -8.40
CA GLN A 144 -13.67 -22.54 -9.23
C GLN A 144 -12.59 -21.51 -8.93
N LEU A 145 -11.35 -21.81 -9.31
CA LEU A 145 -10.25 -20.84 -9.17
C LEU A 145 -10.59 -19.55 -9.93
N SER A 146 -10.34 -18.41 -9.28
CA SER A 146 -10.55 -17.11 -9.93
C SER A 146 -9.73 -17.00 -11.21
N PRO A 147 -10.31 -16.54 -12.32
CA PRO A 147 -9.59 -16.36 -13.58
C PRO A 147 -8.63 -15.16 -13.56
N GLY A 148 -8.61 -14.41 -12.48
CA GLY A 148 -7.78 -13.22 -12.28
C GLY A 148 -6.35 -13.52 -11.84
N SER A 149 -5.62 -12.44 -11.53
CA SER A 149 -4.26 -12.49 -11.02
C SER A 149 -4.19 -12.50 -9.49
N THR A 150 -5.32 -12.36 -8.80
CA THR A 150 -5.40 -12.48 -7.34
C THR A 150 -5.23 -13.93 -6.94
N VAL A 151 -4.16 -14.22 -6.22
CA VAL A 151 -3.85 -15.57 -5.71
C VAL A 151 -4.79 -15.92 -4.57
N GLY A 152 -4.92 -15.02 -3.61
CA GLY A 152 -5.72 -15.22 -2.44
C GLY A 152 -5.78 -13.97 -1.58
N ILE A 153 -6.43 -14.14 -0.43
CA ILE A 153 -6.71 -13.10 0.54
C ILE A 153 -6.14 -13.55 1.88
N ALA A 154 -5.47 -12.65 2.59
CA ALA A 154 -4.95 -12.92 3.92
C ALA A 154 -5.21 -11.79 4.90
N GLN A 155 -5.18 -12.10 6.19
CA GLN A 155 -5.28 -11.07 7.23
C GLN A 155 -4.00 -10.26 7.30
N ALA A 156 -4.12 -8.98 7.63
CA ALA A 156 -2.99 -8.05 7.77
C ALA A 156 -1.87 -8.60 8.67
N LYS A 157 -2.23 -9.25 9.78
CA LYS A 157 -1.29 -9.85 10.73
C LYS A 157 -0.47 -11.02 10.15
N ASP A 158 -1.01 -11.70 9.12
CA ASP A 158 -0.42 -12.90 8.53
C ASP A 158 0.40 -12.61 7.26
N MET A 159 0.31 -11.37 6.73
CA MET A 159 1.01 -10.96 5.49
C MET A 159 2.53 -11.15 5.58
N GLU A 160 3.14 -10.77 6.71
CA GLU A 160 4.59 -10.90 6.91
C GLU A 160 4.99 -12.37 6.92
N LYS A 161 4.28 -13.20 7.67
CA LYS A 161 4.52 -14.64 7.78
C LYS A 161 4.36 -15.36 6.43
N ILE A 162 3.31 -15.03 5.67
CA ILE A 162 3.12 -15.56 4.31
C ILE A 162 4.28 -15.13 3.41
N SER A 163 4.72 -13.87 3.51
CA SER A 163 5.84 -13.37 2.74
C SER A 163 7.15 -14.08 3.10
N GLU A 164 7.39 -14.37 4.38
CA GLU A 164 8.53 -15.18 4.83
C GLU A 164 8.48 -16.60 4.24
N TYR A 165 7.34 -17.27 4.32
CA TYR A 165 7.15 -18.61 3.77
C TYR A 165 7.43 -18.67 2.26
N LEU A 166 6.88 -17.73 1.51
CA LEU A 166 7.06 -17.63 0.06
C LEU A 166 8.49 -17.22 -0.34
N ASN A 167 9.24 -16.59 0.57
CA ASN A 167 10.63 -16.21 0.37
C ASN A 167 11.65 -17.29 0.76
N MET A 168 11.24 -18.39 1.41
CA MET A 168 12.11 -19.50 1.73
C MET A 168 12.74 -20.09 0.47
N LYS A 169 14.02 -20.43 0.52
CA LYS A 169 14.76 -20.91 -0.64
C LYS A 169 14.15 -22.15 -1.27
N GLN A 170 13.72 -23.11 -0.45
CA GLN A 170 13.12 -24.37 -0.89
C GLN A 170 11.76 -24.13 -1.58
N VAL A 171 10.97 -23.17 -1.09
CA VAL A 171 9.68 -22.78 -1.69
C VAL A 171 9.91 -22.08 -3.03
N LYS A 172 10.90 -21.18 -3.11
CA LYS A 172 11.26 -20.50 -4.37
C LYS A 172 11.76 -21.45 -5.46
N GLU A 173 12.35 -22.57 -5.10
CA GLU A 173 12.78 -23.58 -6.08
C GLU A 173 11.61 -24.27 -6.79
N VAL A 174 10.46 -24.37 -6.12
CA VAL A 174 9.24 -25.00 -6.67
C VAL A 174 8.39 -24.00 -7.45
N LEU A 175 8.43 -22.73 -7.06
CA LEU A 175 7.70 -21.66 -7.74
C LEU A 175 8.38 -21.29 -9.08
N PRO A 176 7.62 -20.81 -10.07
CA PRO A 176 8.19 -20.31 -11.32
C PRO A 176 9.23 -19.21 -11.05
N ARG A 177 10.41 -19.30 -11.66
CA ARG A 177 11.51 -18.32 -11.48
C ARG A 177 11.13 -16.89 -11.85
N ASN A 178 10.16 -16.75 -12.71
CA ASN A 178 9.63 -15.47 -13.18
C ASN A 178 8.31 -15.07 -12.51
N LEU A 179 7.98 -15.67 -11.35
CA LEU A 179 6.87 -15.28 -10.51
C LEU A 179 7.36 -14.29 -9.45
N ALA A 180 6.68 -13.16 -9.34
CA ALA A 180 6.79 -12.23 -8.22
C ALA A 180 5.42 -12.10 -7.56
N LEU A 181 5.38 -12.22 -6.24
CA LEU A 181 4.16 -12.09 -5.46
C LEU A 181 4.20 -10.74 -4.74
N LYS A 182 3.16 -9.92 -4.91
CA LYS A 182 3.05 -8.61 -4.27
C LYS A 182 1.66 -8.40 -3.66
N TRP A 183 1.63 -7.72 -2.54
CA TRP A 183 0.38 -7.41 -1.83
C TRP A 183 -0.33 -6.20 -2.44
N GLY A 184 -1.65 -6.22 -2.38
CA GLY A 184 -2.49 -5.07 -2.67
C GLY A 184 -2.31 -3.98 -1.60
N VAL A 185 -2.36 -2.72 -2.01
CA VAL A 185 -2.26 -1.57 -1.10
C VAL A 185 -3.53 -1.38 -0.28
N LYS A 186 -4.67 -1.81 -0.80
CA LYS A 186 -5.98 -1.66 -0.15
C LYS A 186 -6.46 -2.96 0.45
N ALA A 187 -7.04 -2.84 1.63
CA ALA A 187 -7.85 -3.89 2.18
C ALA A 187 -9.16 -4.03 1.39
N ILE A 188 -9.69 -5.24 1.36
CA ILE A 188 -10.97 -5.56 0.72
C ILE A 188 -12.14 -5.10 1.59
N ASP A 189 -11.94 -5.08 2.90
CA ASP A 189 -12.94 -4.78 3.90
C ASP A 189 -12.77 -3.39 4.50
N ASP A 190 -13.88 -2.81 4.99
CA ASP A 190 -13.90 -1.49 5.63
C ASP A 190 -13.10 -1.42 6.95
N LYS A 191 -12.70 -2.58 7.50
CA LYS A 191 -11.93 -2.68 8.74
C LYS A 191 -10.42 -2.79 8.48
N GLU A 192 -9.99 -2.73 7.23
CA GLU A 192 -8.60 -2.85 6.79
C GLU A 192 -7.90 -4.12 7.31
N GLN A 193 -8.63 -5.24 7.37
CA GLN A 193 -8.14 -6.50 7.94
C GLN A 193 -7.65 -7.49 6.89
N PHE A 194 -8.18 -7.44 5.66
CA PHE A 194 -7.90 -8.42 4.62
C PHE A 194 -7.30 -7.79 3.38
N PHE A 195 -6.18 -8.34 2.92
CA PHE A 195 -5.43 -7.88 1.76
C PHE A 195 -5.32 -8.97 0.69
N GLU A 196 -5.32 -8.56 -0.57
CA GLU A 196 -5.13 -9.45 -1.71
C GLU A 196 -3.65 -9.66 -2.03
N LEU A 197 -3.29 -10.90 -2.35
CA LEU A 197 -1.98 -11.25 -2.89
C LEU A 197 -2.08 -11.44 -4.40
N TYR A 198 -1.23 -10.78 -5.16
CA TYR A 198 -1.22 -10.82 -6.62
C TYR A 198 -0.03 -11.57 -7.19
N ALA A 199 -0.26 -12.31 -8.27
CA ALA A 199 0.77 -13.01 -9.02
C ALA A 199 1.24 -12.19 -10.22
N LEU A 200 2.43 -11.63 -10.12
CA LEU A 200 3.07 -10.85 -11.16
C LEU A 200 4.06 -11.71 -11.96
N LYS A 201 4.20 -11.41 -13.23
CA LYS A 201 5.10 -12.09 -14.12
C LYS A 201 6.31 -11.21 -14.43
N VAL A 202 7.48 -11.69 -14.06
CA VAL A 202 8.76 -11.05 -14.39
C VAL A 202 9.11 -11.38 -15.82
N THR A 203 8.99 -10.43 -16.71
CA THR A 203 9.24 -10.63 -18.15
C THR A 203 10.70 -10.35 -18.50
N ASN A 204 11.33 -9.39 -17.84
CA ASN A 204 12.71 -8.99 -18.09
C ASN A 204 13.70 -9.83 -17.28
N ARG A 205 14.87 -10.12 -17.87
CA ARG A 205 15.91 -10.95 -17.23
C ARG A 205 16.57 -10.30 -16.03
N ASP A 206 16.55 -8.99 -15.94
CA ASP A 206 17.08 -8.19 -14.83
C ASP A 206 16.10 -8.03 -13.66
N GLY A 207 14.91 -8.66 -13.76
CA GLY A 207 13.87 -8.55 -12.75
C GLY A 207 13.07 -7.25 -12.80
N SER A 208 13.29 -6.40 -13.82
CA SER A 208 12.57 -5.14 -13.98
C SER A 208 11.15 -5.35 -14.48
N PRO A 209 10.24 -4.37 -14.24
CA PRO A 209 8.87 -4.41 -14.75
C PRO A 209 8.83 -4.40 -16.27
N ALA A 210 7.70 -4.83 -16.85
CA ALA A 210 7.48 -4.78 -18.30
C ALA A 210 7.53 -3.34 -18.83
N LEU A 211 7.07 -2.36 -18.03
CA LEU A 211 7.16 -0.94 -18.31
C LEU A 211 7.31 -0.15 -17.01
N GLY A 212 8.25 0.78 -16.96
CA GLY A 212 8.44 1.69 -15.83
C GLY A 212 7.56 2.93 -15.93
N GLY A 213 7.37 3.62 -14.81
CA GLY A 213 6.57 4.86 -14.75
C GLY A 213 7.28 6.11 -15.26
N ASP A 214 8.55 6.03 -15.62
CA ASP A 214 9.33 7.11 -16.22
C ASP A 214 8.79 7.57 -17.58
N VAL A 215 8.00 6.73 -18.23
CA VAL A 215 7.29 7.06 -19.48
C VAL A 215 6.05 7.94 -19.26
N VAL A 216 5.55 8.07 -18.03
CA VAL A 216 4.37 8.88 -17.72
C VAL A 216 4.78 10.37 -17.67
N THR A 217 4.14 11.19 -18.48
CA THR A 217 4.42 12.62 -18.59
C THR A 217 3.41 13.48 -17.85
N ASP A 218 2.16 13.03 -17.76
CA ASP A 218 1.09 13.71 -17.03
C ASP A 218 0.10 12.72 -16.42
N ALA A 219 -0.52 13.11 -15.32
CA ALA A 219 -1.56 12.33 -14.64
C ALA A 219 -2.55 13.29 -13.97
N ASN A 220 -3.84 12.98 -14.08
CA ASN A 220 -4.90 13.78 -13.47
C ASN A 220 -5.97 12.85 -12.86
N ALA A 221 -6.42 13.19 -11.66
CA ALA A 221 -7.59 12.57 -11.07
C ALA A 221 -8.85 13.04 -11.80
N ASP A 222 -9.76 12.11 -12.05
CA ASP A 222 -11.03 12.34 -12.71
C ASP A 222 -12.08 11.40 -12.14
N PHE A 223 -13.31 11.51 -12.58
CA PHE A 223 -14.39 10.61 -12.18
C PHE A 223 -15.16 10.12 -13.40
N MET A 224 -15.53 8.84 -13.37
CA MET A 224 -16.38 8.25 -14.37
C MET A 224 -17.78 8.07 -13.79
N GLN A 225 -18.79 8.56 -14.49
CA GLN A 225 -20.19 8.26 -14.20
C GLN A 225 -20.62 7.02 -15.00
N GLN A 226 -20.74 5.89 -14.33
CA GLN A 226 -21.20 4.66 -14.94
C GLN A 226 -22.35 4.07 -14.12
N ALA A 227 -23.47 3.82 -14.76
CA ALA A 227 -24.67 3.20 -14.16
C ALA A 227 -25.15 3.83 -12.84
N GLY A 228 -25.04 5.17 -12.72
CA GLY A 228 -25.48 5.91 -11.53
C GLY A 228 -24.51 5.88 -10.35
N ARG A 229 -23.32 5.32 -10.52
CA ARG A 229 -22.21 5.39 -9.56
C ARG A 229 -21.12 6.28 -10.11
N SER A 230 -20.55 7.10 -9.23
CA SER A 230 -19.35 7.90 -9.54
C SER A 230 -18.14 7.14 -9.04
N GLU A 231 -17.32 6.62 -9.95
CA GLU A 231 -16.06 5.97 -9.60
C GLU A 231 -14.92 6.92 -9.91
N GLN A 232 -13.99 7.04 -8.96
CA GLN A 232 -12.79 7.83 -9.14
C GLN A 232 -11.80 7.07 -10.03
N MET A 233 -11.10 7.80 -10.90
CA MET A 233 -10.07 7.25 -11.76
C MET A 233 -8.89 8.22 -11.88
N VAL A 234 -7.76 7.70 -12.29
CA VAL A 234 -6.59 8.51 -12.62
C VAL A 234 -6.28 8.34 -14.10
N ASN A 235 -6.44 9.42 -14.85
CA ASN A 235 -6.01 9.49 -16.24
C ASN A 235 -4.50 9.72 -16.28
N MET A 236 -3.79 8.98 -17.11
CA MET A 236 -2.37 9.16 -17.35
C MET A 236 -2.05 9.31 -18.84
N VAL A 237 -1.01 10.08 -19.11
CA VAL A 237 -0.50 10.33 -20.46
C VAL A 237 0.96 9.91 -20.50
N MET A 238 1.33 9.14 -21.51
CA MET A 238 2.70 8.65 -21.72
C MET A 238 3.39 9.43 -22.84
N ASN A 239 4.72 9.43 -22.80
CA ASN A 239 5.54 9.95 -23.90
C ASN A 239 5.44 9.02 -25.14
N ALA A 240 6.07 9.40 -26.24
CA ALA A 240 5.99 8.66 -27.50
C ALA A 240 6.60 7.24 -27.42
N GLU A 241 7.65 7.05 -26.62
CA GLU A 241 8.28 5.76 -26.39
C GLU A 241 7.39 4.88 -25.54
N GLY A 242 6.90 5.40 -24.41
CA GLY A 242 5.95 4.72 -23.53
C GLY A 242 4.66 4.34 -24.25
N SER A 243 4.12 5.21 -25.12
CA SER A 243 2.93 4.91 -25.89
C SER A 243 3.10 3.68 -26.80
N LYS A 244 4.27 3.54 -27.43
CA LYS A 244 4.58 2.35 -28.26
C LYS A 244 4.75 1.08 -27.42
N ALA A 245 5.47 1.19 -26.29
CA ALA A 245 5.68 0.09 -25.38
C ALA A 245 4.36 -0.36 -24.74
N TRP A 246 3.50 0.59 -24.35
CA TRP A 246 2.19 0.33 -23.78
C TRP A 246 1.23 -0.34 -24.77
N ALA A 247 1.21 0.13 -26.02
CA ALA A 247 0.42 -0.49 -27.08
C ALA A 247 0.82 -1.96 -27.29
N ARG A 248 2.13 -2.25 -27.33
CA ARG A 248 2.62 -3.62 -27.44
C ARG A 248 2.24 -4.44 -26.20
N LEU A 249 2.48 -3.92 -25.00
CA LEU A 249 2.18 -4.62 -23.74
C LEU A 249 0.70 -4.93 -23.62
N THR A 250 -0.19 -3.97 -23.92
CA THR A 250 -1.63 -4.19 -23.89
C THR A 250 -2.10 -5.16 -24.96
N LYS A 251 -1.55 -5.12 -26.17
CA LYS A 251 -1.84 -6.06 -27.25
C LYS A 251 -1.49 -7.51 -26.89
N GLU A 252 -0.33 -7.73 -26.26
CA GLU A 252 0.14 -9.06 -25.86
C GLU A 252 -0.66 -9.61 -24.66
N ASN A 253 -1.33 -8.73 -23.90
CA ASN A 253 -2.08 -9.09 -22.70
C ASN A 253 -3.60 -8.90 -22.82
N ILE A 254 -4.18 -8.90 -24.02
CA ILE A 254 -5.64 -8.86 -24.22
C ILE A 254 -6.29 -10.06 -23.52
N GLY A 255 -7.32 -9.79 -22.67
CA GLY A 255 -7.99 -10.80 -21.84
C GLY A 255 -7.20 -11.26 -20.62
N ARG A 256 -6.11 -10.55 -20.30
CA ARG A 256 -5.31 -10.69 -19.07
C ARG A 256 -5.36 -9.39 -18.27
N GLN A 257 -4.85 -9.43 -17.06
CA GLN A 257 -4.69 -8.26 -16.24
C GLN A 257 -3.25 -7.71 -16.36
N ILE A 258 -3.12 -6.39 -16.27
CA ILE A 258 -1.83 -5.72 -16.08
C ILE A 258 -1.87 -5.08 -14.70
N ALA A 259 -0.95 -5.48 -13.83
CA ALA A 259 -0.86 -4.92 -12.50
C ALA A 259 -0.14 -3.57 -12.53
N ILE A 260 -0.71 -2.60 -11.83
CA ILE A 260 -0.15 -1.27 -11.60
C ILE A 260 0.40 -1.28 -10.19
N VAL A 261 1.71 -1.28 -10.08
CA VAL A 261 2.45 -1.35 -8.82
C VAL A 261 3.07 0.01 -8.54
N LEU A 262 2.94 0.46 -7.32
CA LEU A 262 3.59 1.67 -6.82
C LEU A 262 4.27 1.35 -5.49
N ASP A 263 5.57 1.59 -5.42
CA ASP A 263 6.37 1.35 -4.21
C ASP A 263 6.18 -0.07 -3.64
N GLU A 264 6.34 -1.08 -4.50
CA GLU A 264 6.24 -2.52 -4.18
C GLU A 264 4.82 -3.04 -3.87
N MET A 265 3.79 -2.19 -3.86
CA MET A 265 2.41 -2.57 -3.58
C MET A 265 1.53 -2.46 -4.84
N VAL A 266 0.62 -3.41 -5.02
CA VAL A 266 -0.33 -3.39 -6.14
C VAL A 266 -1.48 -2.44 -5.84
N TYR A 267 -1.63 -1.42 -6.65
CA TYR A 267 -2.73 -0.46 -6.54
C TYR A 267 -3.98 -0.92 -7.28
N SER A 268 -3.79 -1.54 -8.43
CA SER A 268 -4.88 -2.03 -9.27
C SER A 268 -4.35 -3.05 -10.28
N ALA A 269 -5.19 -3.98 -10.71
CA ALA A 269 -4.88 -4.94 -11.76
C ALA A 269 -6.06 -5.01 -12.76
N PRO A 270 -6.27 -3.96 -13.59
CA PRO A 270 -7.35 -3.92 -14.54
C PRO A 270 -7.20 -4.95 -15.66
N ASN A 271 -8.33 -5.44 -16.16
CA ASN A 271 -8.36 -6.27 -17.36
C ASN A 271 -8.05 -5.43 -18.61
N VAL A 272 -7.25 -6.00 -19.50
CA VAL A 272 -6.97 -5.40 -20.81
C VAL A 272 -8.02 -5.92 -21.80
N ASN A 273 -8.88 -5.03 -22.28
CA ASN A 273 -9.91 -5.39 -23.25
C ASN A 273 -9.39 -5.26 -24.68
N ASP A 274 -8.61 -4.21 -24.97
CA ASP A 274 -8.13 -3.88 -26.30
C ASP A 274 -6.69 -3.33 -26.25
N GLU A 275 -6.04 -3.28 -27.42
CA GLU A 275 -4.77 -2.60 -27.61
C GLU A 275 -4.93 -1.08 -27.40
N ILE A 276 -4.11 -0.47 -26.52
CA ILE A 276 -4.15 0.97 -26.21
C ILE A 276 -3.02 1.69 -26.95
N THR A 277 -3.30 2.21 -28.14
CA THR A 277 -2.31 2.81 -29.03
C THR A 277 -2.01 4.30 -28.75
N GLY A 278 -2.92 5.00 -28.05
CA GLY A 278 -2.88 6.47 -27.93
C GLY A 278 -2.00 7.01 -26.82
N GLY A 279 -1.30 6.17 -26.03
CA GLY A 279 -0.50 6.59 -24.87
C GLY A 279 -1.30 7.27 -23.75
N ARG A 280 -2.62 7.21 -23.82
CA ARG A 280 -3.54 7.63 -22.76
C ARG A 280 -4.17 6.40 -22.15
N SER A 281 -4.10 6.30 -20.84
CA SER A 281 -4.66 5.18 -20.11
C SER A 281 -5.32 5.67 -18.82
N GLN A 282 -6.18 4.84 -18.27
CA GLN A 282 -6.93 5.12 -17.07
C GLN A 282 -6.64 4.05 -16.03
N ILE A 283 -6.29 4.49 -14.83
CA ILE A 283 -6.19 3.63 -13.66
C ILE A 283 -7.54 3.69 -12.97
N THR A 284 -8.30 2.61 -13.04
CA THR A 284 -9.57 2.45 -12.34
C THR A 284 -9.37 1.62 -11.09
N GLY A 285 -10.12 1.91 -10.04
CA GLY A 285 -10.08 1.19 -8.78
C GLY A 285 -11.02 1.86 -7.79
N HIS A 286 -11.24 1.24 -6.64
CA HIS A 286 -12.05 1.83 -5.56
C HIS A 286 -11.25 2.93 -4.84
N PHE A 287 -10.99 4.05 -5.54
CA PHE A 287 -10.29 5.20 -4.98
C PHE A 287 -11.27 6.16 -4.31
N THR A 288 -10.88 6.72 -3.18
CA THR A 288 -11.48 7.96 -2.69
C THR A 288 -11.01 9.14 -3.56
N PRO A 289 -11.73 10.27 -3.59
CA PRO A 289 -11.29 11.46 -4.34
C PRO A 289 -9.90 11.95 -3.95
N GLU A 290 -9.58 11.86 -2.66
CA GLU A 290 -8.27 12.23 -2.11
C GLU A 290 -7.17 11.29 -2.58
N GLU A 291 -7.40 9.98 -2.53
CA GLU A 291 -6.43 8.98 -3.00
C GLU A 291 -6.15 9.09 -4.49
N ALA A 292 -7.20 9.28 -5.31
CA ALA A 292 -7.03 9.50 -6.75
C ALA A 292 -6.19 10.74 -7.05
N LYS A 293 -6.42 11.83 -6.31
CA LYS A 293 -5.65 13.07 -6.42
C LYS A 293 -4.20 12.89 -5.98
N ASP A 294 -3.98 12.19 -4.89
CA ASP A 294 -2.64 11.90 -4.38
C ASP A 294 -1.86 11.03 -5.34
N LEU A 295 -2.49 9.97 -5.86
CA LEU A 295 -1.89 9.11 -6.87
C LEU A 295 -1.54 9.92 -8.14
N ALA A 296 -2.45 10.74 -8.64
CA ALA A 296 -2.17 11.61 -9.79
C ALA A 296 -1.01 12.57 -9.53
N ASN A 297 -0.94 13.20 -8.35
CA ASN A 297 0.15 14.09 -7.96
C ASN A 297 1.50 13.35 -7.88
N VAL A 298 1.50 12.14 -7.32
CA VAL A 298 2.68 11.28 -7.22
C VAL A 298 3.17 10.91 -8.63
N LEU A 299 2.29 10.42 -9.50
CA LEU A 299 2.62 10.06 -10.88
C LEU A 299 3.17 11.24 -11.67
N LYS A 300 2.52 12.39 -11.56
CA LYS A 300 2.93 13.63 -12.23
C LYS A 300 4.26 14.20 -11.71
N SER A 301 4.61 13.96 -10.43
CA SER A 301 5.88 14.41 -9.86
C SER A 301 7.07 13.55 -10.29
N GLY A 302 6.81 12.35 -10.80
CA GLY A 302 7.81 11.41 -11.26
C GLY A 302 8.52 10.65 -10.14
N LYS A 303 9.31 9.66 -10.55
CA LYS A 303 10.10 8.80 -9.67
C LYS A 303 11.19 9.61 -8.96
N MET A 304 11.40 9.35 -7.69
CA MET A 304 12.57 9.85 -6.98
C MET A 304 13.82 9.07 -7.36
N ALA A 305 14.92 9.78 -7.56
CA ALA A 305 16.21 9.16 -7.93
C ALA A 305 16.78 8.26 -6.80
N ALA A 306 16.34 8.48 -5.56
CA ALA A 306 16.72 7.68 -4.40
C ALA A 306 15.54 7.64 -3.42
N SER A 307 15.40 6.53 -2.69
CA SER A 307 14.46 6.42 -1.58
C SER A 307 14.83 7.41 -0.46
N VAL A 308 13.81 8.02 0.12
CA VAL A 308 13.95 8.98 1.23
C VAL A 308 13.38 8.33 2.49
N HIS A 309 14.17 8.37 3.57
CA HIS A 309 13.71 7.91 4.87
C HIS A 309 13.69 9.08 5.85
N ILE A 310 12.63 9.18 6.62
CA ILE A 310 12.53 10.16 7.71
C ILE A 310 13.43 9.66 8.83
N VAL A 311 14.45 10.44 9.15
CA VAL A 311 15.40 10.14 10.24
C VAL A 311 14.91 10.73 11.55
N GLN A 312 14.29 11.90 11.48
CA GLN A 312 13.73 12.60 12.62
C GLN A 312 12.50 13.38 12.18
N GLU A 313 11.49 13.40 13.03
CA GLU A 313 10.25 14.13 12.81
C GLU A 313 9.84 14.80 14.12
N ASP A 314 9.61 16.11 14.02
CA ASP A 314 9.10 16.91 15.13
C ASP A 314 7.77 17.53 14.68
N VAL A 315 6.67 17.13 15.30
CA VAL A 315 5.35 17.70 15.04
C VAL A 315 5.04 18.74 16.09
N VAL A 316 5.08 20.02 15.68
CA VAL A 316 4.67 21.14 16.55
C VAL A 316 3.16 21.28 16.44
N GLY A 317 2.46 20.80 17.46
CA GLY A 317 0.99 20.88 17.53
C GLY A 317 0.50 22.34 17.71
N PRO A 318 -0.76 22.62 17.34
CA PRO A 318 -1.39 23.93 17.55
C PRO A 318 -1.53 24.32 19.04
N SER A 319 -1.28 23.39 19.96
CA SER A 319 -1.30 23.63 21.41
C SER A 319 -0.32 24.71 21.89
N LEU A 320 0.89 24.76 21.33
CA LEU A 320 1.87 25.78 21.67
C LEU A 320 1.42 27.19 21.27
N GLY A 321 0.73 27.33 20.13
CA GLY A 321 0.12 28.59 19.72
C GLY A 321 -1.04 28.98 20.64
N GLN A 322 -1.87 28.01 21.03
CA GLN A 322 -3.02 28.25 21.91
C GLN A 322 -2.60 28.62 23.33
N GLU A 323 -1.57 27.99 23.86
CA GLU A 323 -0.97 28.38 25.18
C GLU A 323 -0.41 29.77 25.16
N ALA A 324 0.35 30.15 24.11
CA ALA A 324 0.87 31.49 23.93
C ALA A 324 -0.23 32.56 23.84
N ILE A 325 -1.30 32.25 23.07
CA ILE A 325 -2.49 33.13 22.95
C ILE A 325 -3.17 33.25 24.31
N ASN A 326 -3.42 32.16 25.00
CA ASN A 326 -4.07 32.15 26.31
C ASN A 326 -3.22 32.91 27.35
N ALA A 327 -1.92 32.70 27.40
CA ALA A 327 -0.99 33.43 28.26
C ALA A 327 -1.00 34.93 27.92
N GLY A 328 -1.02 35.30 26.64
CA GLY A 328 -1.13 36.69 26.20
C GLY A 328 -2.46 37.33 26.62
N VAL A 329 -3.59 36.65 26.46
CA VAL A 329 -4.92 37.12 26.89
C VAL A 329 -4.97 37.30 28.40
N ILE A 330 -4.47 36.33 29.17
CA ILE A 330 -4.42 36.41 30.63
C ILE A 330 -3.57 37.62 31.08
N SER A 331 -2.38 37.80 30.48
CA SER A 331 -1.49 38.93 30.78
C SER A 331 -2.15 40.27 30.44
N PHE A 332 -2.87 40.35 29.33
CA PHE A 332 -3.58 41.54 28.91
C PHE A 332 -4.73 41.89 29.89
N VAL A 333 -5.56 40.90 30.27
CA VAL A 333 -6.62 41.08 31.25
C VAL A 333 -6.08 41.55 32.61
N LEU A 334 -4.99 40.93 33.05
CA LEU A 334 -4.34 41.28 34.33
C LEU A 334 -3.80 42.73 34.32
N ALA A 335 -3.15 43.15 33.22
CA ALA A 335 -2.68 44.51 33.02
C ALA A 335 -3.84 45.51 33.01
N LEU A 336 -4.95 45.18 32.36
CA LEU A 336 -6.15 46.00 32.26
C LEU A 336 -6.80 46.20 33.68
N VAL A 337 -6.92 45.10 34.46
CA VAL A 337 -7.43 45.14 35.82
C VAL A 337 -6.54 46.00 36.72
N LEU A 338 -5.18 45.86 36.64
CA LEU A 338 -4.27 46.69 37.38
C LEU A 338 -4.41 48.17 37.02
N LEU A 339 -4.60 48.48 35.74
CA LEU A 339 -4.80 49.86 35.28
C LEU A 339 -6.12 50.42 35.80
N MET A 340 -7.21 49.66 35.82
CA MET A 340 -8.48 50.05 36.40
C MET A 340 -8.35 50.34 37.88
N VAL A 341 -7.69 49.48 38.65
CA VAL A 341 -7.44 49.69 40.08
C VAL A 341 -6.61 50.95 40.30
N TYR A 342 -5.58 51.16 39.49
CA TYR A 342 -4.75 52.36 39.57
C TYR A 342 -5.58 53.65 39.30
N MET A 343 -6.43 53.65 38.28
CA MET A 343 -7.28 54.78 37.91
C MET A 343 -8.30 55.08 39.03
N CYS A 344 -8.93 54.07 39.63
CA CYS A 344 -9.84 54.21 40.75
C CYS A 344 -9.12 54.75 42.00
N ALA A 345 -7.87 54.33 42.29
CA ALA A 345 -7.12 54.78 43.45
C ALA A 345 -6.64 56.23 43.31
N PHE A 346 -6.27 56.67 42.10
CA PHE A 346 -5.65 57.97 41.85
C PHE A 346 -6.72 59.07 41.63
N TYR A 347 -7.81 58.76 40.91
CA TYR A 347 -8.86 59.74 40.55
C TYR A 347 -10.09 59.64 41.44
N GLY A 348 -10.18 58.67 42.33
CA GLY A 348 -11.35 58.35 43.11
C GLY A 348 -12.32 57.40 42.40
N LEU A 349 -13.20 56.79 43.18
CA LEU A 349 -13.96 55.60 42.72
C LEU A 349 -14.95 55.94 41.60
N ILE A 350 -15.61 57.07 41.65
CA ILE A 350 -16.63 57.44 40.65
C ILE A 350 -16.03 57.94 39.33
N PRO A 351 -15.06 58.91 39.36
CA PRO A 351 -14.41 59.34 38.13
C PRO A 351 -13.57 58.23 37.48
N GLY A 352 -12.91 57.35 38.29
CA GLY A 352 -12.14 56.22 37.81
C GLY A 352 -12.99 55.22 37.03
N LEU A 353 -14.15 54.82 37.54
CA LEU A 353 -15.07 53.92 36.87
C LEU A 353 -15.64 54.45 35.52
N ILE A 354 -15.86 55.80 35.49
CA ILE A 354 -16.33 56.44 34.22
C ILE A 354 -15.21 56.42 33.18
N ALA A 355 -13.95 56.68 33.59
CA ALA A 355 -12.81 56.63 32.68
C ALA A 355 -12.53 55.22 32.21
N ASP A 356 -12.60 54.22 33.08
CA ASP A 356 -12.44 52.81 32.76
C ASP A 356 -13.54 52.32 31.78
N GLY A 357 -14.77 52.72 31.99
CA GLY A 357 -15.89 52.41 31.10
C GLY A 357 -15.80 53.07 29.70
N ALA A 358 -15.01 54.12 29.55
CA ALA A 358 -14.70 54.74 28.28
C ALA A 358 -13.50 54.08 27.55
N LEU A 359 -12.70 53.27 28.28
CA LEU A 359 -11.46 52.63 27.78
C LEU A 359 -11.74 51.20 27.26
N VAL A 360 -12.79 50.56 27.77
CA VAL A 360 -13.26 49.23 27.33
C VAL A 360 -14.32 49.38 26.23
#